data_525952d248b4f3435fb4de54e4db4c60
#
_entry.id   525952d248b4f3435fb4de54e4db4c60
#
_cell.length_a   1.000
_cell.length_b   1.000
_cell.length_c   1.000
_cell.angle_alpha   90.00
_cell.angle_beta   90.00
_cell.angle_gamma   90.00
#
_symmetry.space_group_name_H-M   'P 1'
#
loop_
_entity.id
_entity.type
_entity.pdbx_description
1 polymer ?
#
loop_
_entity_poly.entity_id
_entity_poly.type
_entity_poly.pdbx_seq_one_letter_code
_entity_poly.pdbx_strand_id
1 'polypeptide(L)'
;MVLSSSGVKTRRGRTALLLVAGILVYLLAFLALYPRTTAIVDENAYLTGAYLIRTGRLAYEGSAIPAPHMTVESNGHLVSKYPPGTSLFLAPFTLPNWRAVFVSGLLLALAGLALVGLILKRLSPGTDPVWALLYLFYPAVVLLSRTVMSDLLSATLVLASFYCLLRGRNWLVLSGFILGLACLVRYSNAVFLPVFLLLALRPRGSRLRSALLLAVGFLPPAALIAAYNAYAYGSPFSFPMYLTGQFSPAFFPHNAWYYGTTLLLLYPLMLAAPLASGKGNRLLLGLPAYAVLGLYCFFSYTYDVPNLPARLTLGLRYLLPGLPFFMISFVLVADRLLGRLRANWLKYAAVACMALLSIAIQLRHDRFLAVQSEYQRLLLDNVPESALLLCDASTSELVSHAWGWRDYRHIAEFNVPIPLDSVFAGDRPLYAGLTMKSGEQNPVMLTIFEALLARFPQRTLVVETRTPRKFRLYRLR
;
A
#
# COMPACT_ATOMS: atom_id res chain seq x y z
N MET A 1 -49.77 14.03 0.75
CA MET A 1 -49.51 12.58 0.93
C MET A 1 -48.52 12.42 2.07
N VAL A 2 -49.01 12.18 3.28
CA VAL A 2 -48.19 12.04 4.51
C VAL A 2 -47.56 10.65 4.50
N LEU A 3 -46.31 10.56 4.15
CA LEU A 3 -45.53 9.30 4.32
C LEU A 3 -45.47 9.01 5.83
N SER A 4 -46.01 7.88 6.27
CA SER A 4 -46.06 7.48 7.65
C SER A 4 -44.64 7.43 8.25
N SER A 5 -44.44 8.03 9.40
CA SER A 5 -43.16 8.09 10.14
C SER A 5 -42.61 6.71 10.52
N SER A 6 -43.42 5.65 10.49
CA SER A 6 -43.08 4.25 10.72
C SER A 6 -42.21 3.65 9.62
N GLY A 7 -42.47 3.94 8.33
CA GLY A 7 -41.70 3.40 7.21
C GLY A 7 -40.28 3.96 7.11
N VAL A 8 -40.06 5.19 7.59
CA VAL A 8 -38.70 5.80 7.61
C VAL A 8 -37.84 5.22 8.73
N LYS A 9 -38.41 4.92 9.89
CA LYS A 9 -37.68 4.31 11.02
C LYS A 9 -37.24 2.88 10.72
N THR A 10 -38.10 2.07 10.10
CA THR A 10 -37.76 0.67 9.73
C THR A 10 -36.67 0.61 8.66
N ARG A 11 -36.67 1.52 7.67
CA ARG A 11 -35.63 1.57 6.64
C ARG A 11 -34.25 1.96 7.22
N ARG A 12 -34.19 2.94 8.14
CA ARG A 12 -32.94 3.34 8.80
C ARG A 12 -32.36 2.22 9.66
N GLY A 13 -33.19 1.49 10.40
CA GLY A 13 -32.77 0.34 11.20
C GLY A 13 -32.14 -0.77 10.33
N ARG A 14 -32.79 -1.11 9.22
CA ARG A 14 -32.28 -2.14 8.28
C ARG A 14 -30.94 -1.77 7.68
N THR A 15 -30.78 -0.50 7.26
CA THR A 15 -29.51 -0.01 6.70
C THR A 15 -28.38 -0.06 7.73
N ALA A 16 -28.64 0.37 8.96
CA ALA A 16 -27.65 0.30 10.05
C ALA A 16 -27.24 -1.15 10.36
N LEU A 17 -28.19 -2.07 10.38
CA LEU A 17 -27.93 -3.49 10.59
C LEU A 17 -27.04 -4.06 9.50
N LEU A 18 -27.30 -3.77 8.22
CA LEU A 18 -26.50 -4.22 7.09
C LEU A 18 -25.09 -3.64 7.12
N LEU A 19 -24.92 -2.39 7.50
CA LEU A 19 -23.62 -1.75 7.66
C LEU A 19 -22.80 -2.45 8.76
N VAL A 20 -23.41 -2.67 9.93
CA VAL A 20 -22.78 -3.38 11.05
C VAL A 20 -22.43 -4.81 10.65
N ALA A 21 -23.36 -5.54 10.02
CA ALA A 21 -23.12 -6.90 9.55
C ALA A 21 -21.94 -6.95 8.55
N GLY A 22 -21.87 -6.02 7.59
CA GLY A 22 -20.74 -5.93 6.66
C GLY A 22 -19.41 -5.68 7.37
N ILE A 23 -19.37 -4.76 8.34
CA ILE A 23 -18.18 -4.51 9.16
C ILE A 23 -17.78 -5.77 9.94
N LEU A 24 -18.73 -6.45 10.56
CA LEU A 24 -18.46 -7.69 11.32
C LEU A 24 -17.94 -8.81 10.41
N VAL A 25 -18.50 -8.99 9.21
CA VAL A 25 -17.98 -9.96 8.23
C VAL A 25 -16.52 -9.65 7.87
N TYR A 26 -16.20 -8.38 7.64
CA TYR A 26 -14.83 -7.98 7.34
C TYR A 26 -13.88 -8.23 8.52
N LEU A 27 -14.27 -7.84 9.74
CA LEU A 27 -13.50 -8.04 10.96
C LEU A 27 -13.23 -9.53 11.22
N LEU A 28 -14.27 -10.35 11.16
CA LEU A 28 -14.15 -11.79 11.38
C LEU A 28 -13.25 -12.45 10.34
N ALA A 29 -13.40 -12.08 9.06
CA ALA A 29 -12.54 -12.60 8.00
C ALA A 29 -11.08 -12.15 8.19
N PHE A 30 -10.84 -10.89 8.57
CA PHE A 30 -9.49 -10.38 8.83
C PHE A 30 -8.84 -11.11 10.02
N LEU A 31 -9.55 -11.29 11.12
CA LEU A 31 -9.04 -11.94 12.34
C LEU A 31 -8.81 -13.44 12.13
N ALA A 32 -9.75 -14.12 11.46
CA ALA A 32 -9.62 -15.55 11.15
C ALA A 32 -8.43 -15.85 10.22
N LEU A 33 -8.11 -14.92 9.32
CA LEU A 33 -7.03 -15.01 8.36
C LEU A 33 -5.91 -14.01 8.67
N TYR A 34 -5.64 -13.76 9.97
CA TYR A 34 -4.66 -12.75 10.40
C TYR A 34 -3.28 -12.98 9.75
N PRO A 35 -2.62 -11.96 9.16
CA PRO A 35 -1.37 -12.14 8.42
C PRO A 35 -0.27 -12.75 9.28
N ARG A 36 0.42 -13.76 8.74
CA ARG A 36 1.46 -14.54 9.45
C ARG A 36 2.84 -13.94 9.27
N THR A 37 3.09 -13.35 8.10
CA THR A 37 4.36 -12.75 7.72
C THR A 37 4.14 -11.66 6.66
N THR A 38 5.19 -10.95 6.30
CA THR A 38 5.22 -10.03 5.16
C THR A 38 5.29 -10.79 3.83
N ALA A 39 4.89 -10.13 2.75
CA ALA A 39 4.81 -10.72 1.42
C ALA A 39 5.54 -9.90 0.34
N ILE A 40 5.89 -8.66 0.65
CA ILE A 40 6.43 -7.67 -0.29
C ILE A 40 7.67 -7.05 0.34
N VAL A 41 8.73 -6.90 -0.45
CA VAL A 41 10.01 -6.34 0.01
C VAL A 41 9.87 -4.94 0.64
N ASP A 42 8.96 -4.12 0.13
CA ASP A 42 8.66 -2.79 0.66
C ASP A 42 8.20 -2.84 2.13
N GLU A 43 7.46 -3.89 2.52
CA GLU A 43 6.98 -4.10 3.90
C GLU A 43 8.14 -4.21 4.89
N ASN A 44 9.18 -4.95 4.50
CA ASN A 44 10.38 -5.12 5.32
C ASN A 44 11.10 -3.79 5.55
N ALA A 45 11.16 -2.93 4.54
CA ALA A 45 11.74 -1.59 4.67
C ALA A 45 10.95 -0.71 5.65
N TYR A 46 9.62 -0.72 5.59
CA TYR A 46 8.78 0.03 6.54
C TYR A 46 8.88 -0.51 7.96
N LEU A 47 8.92 -1.83 8.13
CA LEU A 47 9.08 -2.47 9.44
C LEU A 47 10.44 -2.17 10.06
N THR A 48 11.51 -2.29 9.28
CA THR A 48 12.86 -2.01 9.76
C THR A 48 13.01 -0.53 10.09
N GLY A 49 12.44 0.36 9.26
CA GLY A 49 12.35 1.79 9.58
C GLY A 49 11.56 2.07 10.87
N ALA A 50 10.46 1.35 11.11
CA ALA A 50 9.69 1.46 12.36
C ALA A 50 10.50 1.01 13.58
N TYR A 51 11.29 -0.05 13.45
CA TYR A 51 12.21 -0.50 14.48
C TYR A 51 13.29 0.54 14.78
N LEU A 52 13.93 1.13 13.75
CA LEU A 52 14.93 2.19 13.93
C LEU A 52 14.35 3.38 14.68
N ILE A 53 13.17 3.87 14.27
CA ILE A 53 12.50 4.99 14.92
C ILE A 53 12.19 4.67 16.38
N ARG A 54 11.72 3.46 16.69
CA ARG A 54 11.45 3.01 18.05
C ARG A 54 12.70 3.03 18.93
N THR A 55 13.87 2.78 18.34
CA THR A 55 15.18 2.83 19.04
C THR A 55 15.85 4.21 18.98
N GLY A 56 15.12 5.25 18.53
CA GLY A 56 15.63 6.62 18.46
C GLY A 56 16.57 6.90 17.28
N ARG A 57 16.56 6.04 16.26
CA ARG A 57 17.45 6.14 15.09
C ARG A 57 16.67 6.39 13.81
N LEU A 58 17.29 7.05 12.83
CA LEU A 58 16.72 7.29 11.50
C LEU A 58 17.54 6.61 10.38
N ALA A 59 18.74 6.16 10.72
CA ALA A 59 19.66 5.49 9.81
C ALA A 59 20.20 4.22 10.44
N TYR A 60 20.70 3.31 9.61
CA TYR A 60 21.46 2.15 10.07
C TYR A 60 22.87 2.58 10.43
N GLU A 61 23.44 1.98 11.47
CA GLU A 61 24.82 2.20 11.87
C GLU A 61 25.75 1.29 11.07
N GLY A 62 26.86 1.88 10.62
CA GLY A 62 27.94 1.17 9.95
C GLY A 62 27.63 0.72 8.52
N SER A 63 28.61 0.10 7.89
CA SER A 63 28.45 -0.64 6.64
C SER A 63 27.75 -1.98 6.95
N ALA A 64 26.42 -1.94 7.22
CA ALA A 64 25.67 -3.18 7.33
C ALA A 64 25.78 -3.95 6.00
N ILE A 65 26.52 -5.03 6.03
CA ILE A 65 26.69 -5.91 4.87
C ILE A 65 25.96 -7.20 5.20
N PRO A 66 24.94 -7.55 4.45
CA PRO A 66 24.33 -6.80 3.33
C PRO A 66 23.45 -5.65 3.81
N ALA A 67 23.39 -4.58 3.01
CA ALA A 67 22.45 -3.49 3.28
C ALA A 67 21.01 -4.02 3.27
N PRO A 68 20.14 -3.59 4.22
CA PRO A 68 18.73 -3.98 4.20
C PRO A 68 18.07 -3.62 2.88
N HIS A 69 17.09 -4.43 2.46
CA HIS A 69 16.33 -4.13 1.26
C HIS A 69 15.72 -2.73 1.29
N MET A 70 15.67 -2.10 0.13
CA MET A 70 15.08 -0.78 -0.06
C MET A 70 15.75 0.32 0.79
N THR A 71 17.07 0.16 1.03
CA THR A 71 17.92 1.21 1.58
C THR A 71 18.82 1.82 0.51
N VAL A 72 19.35 2.97 0.80
CA VAL A 72 20.31 3.70 -0.03
C VAL A 72 21.36 4.33 0.86
N GLU A 73 22.62 4.22 0.45
CA GLU A 73 23.71 4.98 1.05
C GLU A 73 23.70 6.40 0.48
N SER A 74 23.53 7.37 1.35
CA SER A 74 23.46 8.77 0.97
C SER A 74 23.89 9.65 2.15
N ASN A 75 24.63 10.72 1.86
CA ASN A 75 25.12 11.68 2.86
C ASN A 75 25.84 11.02 4.06
N GLY A 76 26.59 9.94 3.82
CA GLY A 76 27.27 9.18 4.86
C GLY A 76 26.37 8.31 5.74
N HIS A 77 25.11 8.17 5.39
CA HIS A 77 24.13 7.38 6.09
C HIS A 77 23.54 6.29 5.21
N LEU A 78 23.27 5.11 5.78
CA LEU A 78 22.44 4.08 5.15
C LEU A 78 20.99 4.28 5.62
N VAL A 79 20.15 4.82 4.75
CA VAL A 79 18.77 5.21 5.06
C VAL A 79 17.75 4.46 4.21
N SER A 80 16.50 4.39 4.68
CA SER A 80 15.40 3.91 3.84
C SER A 80 15.22 4.82 2.63
N LYS A 81 14.99 4.24 1.45
CA LYS A 81 14.63 5.01 0.25
C LYS A 81 13.19 5.54 0.28
N TYR A 82 12.38 5.14 1.27
CA TYR A 82 11.03 5.62 1.46
C TYR A 82 10.95 6.78 2.45
N PRO A 83 9.96 7.67 2.28
CA PRO A 83 9.68 8.70 3.27
C PRO A 83 9.40 8.10 4.65
N PRO A 84 9.76 8.77 5.76
CA PRO A 84 9.71 8.20 7.11
C PRO A 84 8.31 8.06 7.68
N GLY A 85 7.29 8.68 7.08
CA GLY A 85 5.94 8.79 7.66
C GLY A 85 5.25 7.45 7.89
N THR A 86 5.43 6.47 7.00
CA THR A 86 4.87 5.13 7.20
C THR A 86 5.54 4.43 8.37
N SER A 87 6.86 4.43 8.44
CA SER A 87 7.62 3.83 9.54
C SER A 87 7.31 4.50 10.88
N LEU A 88 7.18 5.82 10.90
CA LEU A 88 6.77 6.59 12.08
C LEU A 88 5.38 6.19 12.57
N PHE A 89 4.41 6.04 11.66
CA PHE A 89 3.06 5.58 11.99
C PHE A 89 3.05 4.15 12.53
N LEU A 90 3.89 3.27 12.00
CA LEU A 90 3.95 1.85 12.37
C LEU A 90 4.70 1.61 13.68
N ALA A 91 5.65 2.47 14.07
CA ALA A 91 6.52 2.30 15.21
C ALA A 91 5.76 1.91 16.51
N PRO A 92 4.67 2.57 16.93
CA PRO A 92 3.93 2.20 18.12
C PRO A 92 3.26 0.82 18.02
N PHE A 93 2.88 0.38 16.82
CA PHE A 93 2.26 -0.94 16.62
C PHE A 93 3.26 -2.09 16.76
N THR A 94 4.57 -1.83 16.69
CA THR A 94 5.60 -2.85 16.90
C THR A 94 5.88 -3.14 18.37
N LEU A 95 5.33 -2.36 19.32
CA LEU A 95 5.60 -2.48 20.77
C LEU A 95 5.15 -3.82 21.37
N PRO A 96 3.93 -4.34 21.11
CA PRO A 96 3.51 -5.62 21.66
C PRO A 96 4.29 -6.80 21.05
N ASN A 97 4.35 -6.84 19.73
CA ASN A 97 5.17 -7.72 18.89
C ASN A 97 5.14 -7.20 17.45
N TRP A 98 6.10 -7.60 16.63
CA TRP A 98 6.21 -7.08 15.27
C TRP A 98 4.96 -7.35 14.39
N ARG A 99 4.22 -8.45 14.63
CA ARG A 99 3.01 -8.78 13.86
C ARG A 99 1.82 -7.88 14.19
N ALA A 100 1.84 -7.18 15.33
CA ALA A 100 0.76 -6.25 15.68
C ALA A 100 0.64 -5.08 14.69
N VAL A 101 1.64 -4.82 13.85
CA VAL A 101 1.57 -3.82 12.78
C VAL A 101 0.42 -4.06 11.79
N PHE A 102 0.00 -5.31 11.58
CA PHE A 102 -1.12 -5.61 10.69
C PHE A 102 -2.47 -5.08 11.22
N VAL A 103 -2.58 -4.84 12.54
CA VAL A 103 -3.76 -4.15 13.12
C VAL A 103 -3.88 -2.74 12.57
N SER A 104 -2.76 -2.07 12.28
CA SER A 104 -2.78 -0.73 11.68
C SER A 104 -3.53 -0.69 10.34
N GLY A 105 -3.32 -1.70 9.49
CA GLY A 105 -4.01 -1.83 8.21
C GLY A 105 -5.52 -2.02 8.36
N LEU A 106 -5.94 -2.83 9.35
CA LEU A 106 -7.35 -2.97 9.72
C LEU A 106 -7.97 -1.63 10.16
N LEU A 107 -7.29 -0.92 11.07
CA LEU A 107 -7.76 0.39 11.56
C LEU A 107 -7.85 1.41 10.42
N LEU A 108 -6.90 1.43 9.50
CA LEU A 108 -6.91 2.30 8.33
C LEU A 108 -8.07 1.98 7.37
N ALA A 109 -8.38 0.69 7.15
CA ALA A 109 -9.52 0.30 6.32
C ALA A 109 -10.85 0.77 6.93
N LEU A 110 -11.01 0.62 8.25
CA LEU A 110 -12.20 1.09 8.98
C LEU A 110 -12.28 2.61 9.04
N ALA A 111 -11.15 3.30 9.24
CA ALA A 111 -11.10 4.77 9.17
C ALA A 111 -11.46 5.28 7.78
N GLY A 112 -10.96 4.64 6.72
CA GLY A 112 -11.32 4.94 5.35
C GLY A 112 -12.80 4.73 5.06
N LEU A 113 -13.40 3.63 5.54
CA LEU A 113 -14.84 3.39 5.48
C LEU A 113 -15.64 4.53 6.15
N ALA A 114 -15.24 4.91 7.36
CA ALA A 114 -15.90 5.99 8.11
C ALA A 114 -15.80 7.33 7.35
N LEU A 115 -14.63 7.67 6.80
CA LEU A 115 -14.39 8.88 6.02
C LEU A 115 -15.22 8.89 4.73
N VAL A 116 -15.27 7.78 4.00
CA VAL A 116 -16.12 7.65 2.80
C VAL A 116 -17.58 7.86 3.17
N GLY A 117 -18.06 7.24 4.24
CA GLY A 117 -19.44 7.42 4.74
C GLY A 117 -19.74 8.87 5.13
N LEU A 118 -18.82 9.55 5.83
CA LEU A 118 -18.95 10.96 6.21
C LEU A 118 -18.94 11.89 4.99
N ILE A 119 -18.09 11.63 4.01
CA ILE A 119 -18.02 12.41 2.76
C ILE A 119 -19.29 12.21 1.94
N LEU A 120 -19.78 10.97 1.78
CA LEU A 120 -21.04 10.67 1.11
C LEU A 120 -22.20 11.41 1.78
N LYS A 121 -22.30 11.33 3.10
CA LYS A 121 -23.34 12.04 3.88
C LYS A 121 -23.27 13.58 3.67
N ARG A 122 -22.06 14.13 3.53
CA ARG A 122 -21.86 15.56 3.32
C ARG A 122 -22.24 16.01 1.92
N LEU A 123 -21.91 15.21 0.90
CA LEU A 123 -22.15 15.53 -0.52
C LEU A 123 -23.58 15.20 -0.97
N SER A 124 -24.19 14.17 -0.37
CA SER A 124 -25.54 13.70 -0.71
C SER A 124 -26.18 13.04 0.53
N PRO A 125 -26.85 13.81 1.40
CA PRO A 125 -27.43 13.31 2.65
C PRO A 125 -28.46 12.19 2.49
N GLY A 126 -29.04 12.05 1.29
CA GLY A 126 -30.01 11.00 0.95
C GLY A 126 -29.41 9.67 0.49
N THR A 127 -28.10 9.63 0.24
CA THR A 127 -27.41 8.40 -0.20
C THR A 127 -27.40 7.37 0.94
N ASP A 128 -27.70 6.11 0.58
CA ASP A 128 -27.73 5.00 1.53
C ASP A 128 -26.30 4.70 2.05
N PRO A 129 -26.05 4.75 3.38
CA PRO A 129 -24.72 4.50 3.94
C PRO A 129 -24.13 3.11 3.64
N VAL A 130 -24.93 2.11 3.30
CA VAL A 130 -24.48 0.78 2.88
C VAL A 130 -23.48 0.86 1.71
N TRP A 131 -23.62 1.86 0.84
CA TRP A 131 -22.68 2.08 -0.26
C TRP A 131 -21.22 2.24 0.18
N ALA A 132 -20.98 2.76 1.39
CA ALA A 132 -19.61 2.90 1.91
C ALA A 132 -18.90 1.54 2.07
N LEU A 133 -19.64 0.44 2.23
CA LEU A 133 -19.07 -0.91 2.28
C LEU A 133 -18.33 -1.29 0.99
N LEU A 134 -18.66 -0.70 -0.15
CA LEU A 134 -17.90 -0.92 -1.39
C LEU A 134 -16.43 -0.52 -1.24
N TYR A 135 -16.12 0.51 -0.45
CA TYR A 135 -14.75 0.86 -0.13
C TYR A 135 -14.07 -0.22 0.71
N LEU A 136 -14.73 -0.66 1.78
CA LEU A 136 -14.16 -1.68 2.69
C LEU A 136 -13.87 -3.00 1.97
N PHE A 137 -14.77 -3.40 1.05
CA PHE A 137 -14.65 -4.63 0.27
C PHE A 137 -13.95 -4.45 -1.09
N TYR A 138 -13.41 -3.26 -1.38
CA TYR A 138 -12.68 -3.06 -2.62
C TYR A 138 -11.39 -3.90 -2.63
N PRO A 139 -11.08 -4.66 -3.70
CA PRO A 139 -9.97 -5.59 -3.74
C PRO A 139 -8.62 -5.02 -3.30
N ALA A 140 -8.27 -3.81 -3.77
CA ALA A 140 -7.02 -3.17 -3.36
C ALA A 140 -7.02 -2.78 -1.87
N VAL A 141 -8.14 -2.29 -1.32
CA VAL A 141 -8.26 -1.97 0.12
C VAL A 141 -8.13 -3.24 0.95
N VAL A 142 -8.80 -4.32 0.52
CA VAL A 142 -8.76 -5.63 1.21
C VAL A 142 -7.33 -6.18 1.27
N LEU A 143 -6.61 -6.20 0.15
CA LEU A 143 -5.24 -6.71 0.15
C LEU A 143 -4.33 -5.80 0.96
N LEU A 144 -4.37 -4.49 0.72
CA LEU A 144 -3.46 -3.53 1.35
C LEU A 144 -3.73 -3.30 2.83
N SER A 145 -4.92 -3.64 3.35
CA SER A 145 -5.17 -3.70 4.80
C SER A 145 -4.48 -4.88 5.50
N ARG A 146 -4.05 -5.87 4.74
CA ARG A 146 -3.35 -7.08 5.20
C ARG A 146 -1.84 -7.03 4.94
N THR A 147 -1.33 -5.90 4.52
CA THR A 147 0.08 -5.65 4.22
C THR A 147 0.56 -4.39 4.95
N VAL A 148 1.86 -4.30 5.16
CA VAL A 148 2.50 -3.19 5.86
C VAL A 148 2.98 -2.16 4.83
N MET A 149 2.02 -1.58 4.09
CA MET A 149 2.29 -0.69 2.95
C MET A 149 1.85 0.75 3.21
N SER A 150 2.51 1.70 2.56
CA SER A 150 2.19 3.14 2.66
C SER A 150 0.87 3.53 1.99
N ASP A 151 0.35 2.69 1.10
CA ASP A 151 -0.75 3.02 0.19
C ASP A 151 -2.05 3.33 0.91
N LEU A 152 -2.45 2.47 1.87
CA LEU A 152 -3.71 2.64 2.60
C LEU A 152 -3.65 3.79 3.61
N LEU A 153 -2.51 3.99 4.28
CA LEU A 153 -2.28 5.14 5.15
C LEU A 153 -2.35 6.45 4.35
N SER A 154 -1.70 6.48 3.19
CA SER A 154 -1.75 7.61 2.26
C SER A 154 -3.18 7.94 1.85
N ALA A 155 -3.96 6.95 1.40
CA ALA A 155 -5.35 7.12 1.00
C ALA A 155 -6.22 7.64 2.16
N THR A 156 -6.04 7.09 3.36
CA THR A 156 -6.80 7.50 4.56
C THR A 156 -6.49 8.95 4.95
N LEU A 157 -5.23 9.36 4.92
CA LEU A 157 -4.83 10.74 5.22
C LEU A 157 -5.35 11.73 4.16
N VAL A 158 -5.28 11.39 2.87
CA VAL A 158 -5.84 12.23 1.80
C VAL A 158 -7.35 12.37 1.96
N LEU A 159 -8.08 11.28 2.27
CA LEU A 159 -9.52 11.36 2.56
C LEU A 159 -9.84 12.21 3.80
N ALA A 160 -9.05 12.08 4.88
CA ALA A 160 -9.23 12.87 6.08
C ALA A 160 -8.99 14.37 5.82
N SER A 161 -7.94 14.69 5.08
CA SER A 161 -7.67 16.06 4.63
C SER A 161 -8.81 16.61 3.78
N PHE A 162 -9.30 15.83 2.81
CA PHE A 162 -10.44 16.22 1.97
C PHE A 162 -11.73 16.40 2.78
N TYR A 163 -11.98 15.52 3.75
CA TYR A 163 -13.13 15.70 4.65
C TYR A 163 -13.04 17.01 5.45
N CYS A 164 -11.86 17.33 5.99
CA CYS A 164 -11.62 18.63 6.66
C CYS A 164 -11.85 19.81 5.70
N LEU A 165 -11.39 19.73 4.45
CA LEU A 165 -11.66 20.73 3.42
C LEU A 165 -13.17 20.95 3.22
N LEU A 166 -13.96 19.87 3.18
CA LEU A 166 -15.43 19.94 3.05
C LEU A 166 -16.12 20.51 4.30
N ARG A 167 -15.50 20.45 5.48
CA ARG A 167 -16.03 21.03 6.73
C ARG A 167 -16.02 22.57 6.73
N GLY A 168 -15.22 23.16 5.86
CA GLY A 168 -15.15 24.60 5.66
C GLY A 168 -13.97 25.26 6.39
N ARG A 169 -14.00 26.60 6.44
CA ARG A 169 -12.85 27.44 6.75
C ARG A 169 -12.10 27.10 8.05
N ASN A 170 -12.82 26.79 9.12
CA ASN A 170 -12.22 26.50 10.43
C ASN A 170 -11.39 25.21 10.45
N TRP A 171 -11.54 24.35 9.44
CA TRP A 171 -10.87 23.08 9.29
C TRP A 171 -9.73 23.10 8.25
N LEU A 172 -9.51 24.25 7.57
CA LEU A 172 -8.53 24.31 6.49
C LEU A 172 -7.08 24.14 6.97
N VAL A 173 -6.74 24.68 8.14
CA VAL A 173 -5.40 24.48 8.74
C VAL A 173 -5.18 22.98 9.01
N LEU A 174 -6.19 22.30 9.60
CA LEU A 174 -6.12 20.86 9.84
C LEU A 174 -6.08 20.08 8.54
N SER A 175 -6.84 20.49 7.52
CA SER A 175 -6.79 19.90 6.18
C SER A 175 -5.36 19.97 5.60
N GLY A 176 -4.73 21.15 5.63
CA GLY A 176 -3.35 21.32 5.18
C GLY A 176 -2.36 20.46 5.96
N PHE A 177 -2.47 20.44 7.29
CA PHE A 177 -1.61 19.64 8.16
C PHE A 177 -1.69 18.14 7.84
N ILE A 178 -2.91 17.60 7.73
CA ILE A 178 -3.11 16.18 7.38
C ILE A 178 -2.59 15.88 5.97
N LEU A 179 -2.76 16.81 5.01
CA LEU A 179 -2.20 16.64 3.66
C LEU A 179 -0.66 16.60 3.68
N GLY A 180 -0.05 17.45 4.49
CA GLY A 180 1.41 17.42 4.69
C GLY A 180 1.88 16.10 5.32
N LEU A 181 1.13 15.55 6.28
CA LEU A 181 1.40 14.20 6.81
C LEU A 181 1.24 13.13 5.72
N ALA A 182 0.27 13.26 4.81
CA ALA A 182 0.16 12.34 3.67
C ALA A 182 1.39 12.42 2.75
N CYS A 183 1.99 13.62 2.57
CA CYS A 183 3.24 13.78 1.82
C CYS A 183 4.44 13.16 2.56
N LEU A 184 4.46 13.21 3.89
CA LEU A 184 5.48 12.52 4.71
C LEU A 184 5.40 10.99 4.57
N VAL A 185 4.22 10.46 4.25
CA VAL A 185 3.99 9.03 3.94
C VAL A 185 4.41 8.70 2.51
N ARG A 186 4.05 9.56 1.54
CA ARG A 186 4.40 9.40 0.11
C ARG A 186 4.56 10.77 -0.54
N TYR A 187 5.72 11.07 -1.09
CA TYR A 187 6.00 12.36 -1.76
C TYR A 187 5.01 12.65 -2.91
N SER A 188 4.54 11.61 -3.61
CA SER A 188 3.56 11.76 -4.70
C SER A 188 2.22 12.37 -4.27
N ASN A 189 1.88 12.36 -2.97
CA ASN A 189 0.68 13.02 -2.47
C ASN A 189 0.76 14.56 -2.58
N ALA A 190 1.92 15.13 -2.86
CA ALA A 190 2.07 16.55 -3.17
C ALA A 190 1.19 16.99 -4.35
N VAL A 191 0.79 16.07 -5.24
CA VAL A 191 -0.15 16.34 -6.34
C VAL A 191 -1.50 16.87 -5.85
N PHE A 192 -1.91 16.51 -4.63
CA PHE A 192 -3.16 17.00 -4.04
C PHE A 192 -3.06 18.44 -3.52
N LEU A 193 -1.88 18.98 -3.25
CA LEU A 193 -1.73 20.33 -2.71
C LEU A 193 -2.31 21.39 -3.66
N PRO A 194 -1.89 21.50 -4.93
CA PRO A 194 -2.48 22.45 -5.85
C PRO A 194 -3.99 22.22 -6.06
N VAL A 195 -4.43 20.94 -6.08
CA VAL A 195 -5.85 20.60 -6.19
C VAL A 195 -6.64 21.13 -5.00
N PHE A 196 -6.19 20.90 -3.77
CA PHE A 196 -6.91 21.34 -2.57
C PHE A 196 -6.86 22.85 -2.38
N LEU A 197 -5.76 23.50 -2.78
CA LEU A 197 -5.68 24.97 -2.85
C LEU A 197 -6.73 25.53 -3.81
N LEU A 198 -6.87 24.99 -5.03
CA LEU A 198 -7.88 25.38 -6.00
C LEU A 198 -9.30 25.16 -5.45
N LEU A 199 -9.54 24.05 -4.77
CA LEU A 199 -10.82 23.77 -4.14
C LEU A 199 -11.12 24.72 -2.97
N ALA A 200 -10.12 25.13 -2.20
CA ALA A 200 -10.24 26.10 -1.11
C ALA A 200 -10.58 27.53 -1.61
N LEU A 201 -10.25 27.85 -2.87
CA LEU A 201 -10.59 29.13 -3.51
C LEU A 201 -12.04 29.23 -3.98
N ARG A 202 -12.83 28.13 -3.99
CA ARG A 202 -14.20 28.09 -4.54
C ARG A 202 -15.26 28.81 -3.71
N PRO A 203 -15.27 28.81 -2.37
CA PRO A 203 -16.28 29.48 -1.56
C PRO A 203 -16.32 30.98 -1.85
N ARG A 204 -17.56 31.56 -1.89
CA ARG A 204 -17.76 33.01 -1.98
C ARG A 204 -17.33 33.63 -0.65
N GLY A 205 -16.30 34.49 -0.68
CA GLY A 205 -15.71 35.14 0.51
C GLY A 205 -14.21 35.37 0.32
N SER A 206 -13.45 35.47 1.40
CA SER A 206 -11.98 35.67 1.33
C SER A 206 -11.24 34.43 0.82
N ARG A 207 -11.26 34.22 -0.51
CA ARG A 207 -10.69 33.09 -1.22
C ARG A 207 -9.20 32.87 -0.89
N LEU A 208 -8.44 33.98 -0.97
CA LEU A 208 -7.00 33.94 -0.68
C LEU A 208 -6.74 33.50 0.77
N ARG A 209 -7.51 34.01 1.75
CA ARG A 209 -7.39 33.60 3.14
C ARG A 209 -7.65 32.11 3.34
N SER A 210 -8.60 31.52 2.61
CA SER A 210 -8.86 30.08 2.68
C SER A 210 -7.67 29.26 2.16
N ALA A 211 -7.11 29.65 1.02
CA ALA A 211 -5.91 29.01 0.49
C ALA A 211 -4.71 29.18 1.42
N LEU A 212 -4.51 30.37 2.01
CA LEU A 212 -3.44 30.63 2.96
C LEU A 212 -3.58 29.79 4.24
N LEU A 213 -4.78 29.61 4.80
CA LEU A 213 -5.00 28.76 5.97
C LEU A 213 -4.62 27.31 5.69
N LEU A 214 -4.97 26.78 4.51
CA LEU A 214 -4.57 25.45 4.11
C LEU A 214 -3.04 25.35 3.93
N ALA A 215 -2.43 26.33 3.26
CA ALA A 215 -0.98 26.39 3.07
C ALA A 215 -0.23 26.46 4.41
N VAL A 216 -0.67 27.33 5.35
CA VAL A 216 -0.08 27.42 6.71
C VAL A 216 -0.15 26.09 7.43
N GLY A 217 -1.28 25.37 7.33
CA GLY A 217 -1.38 24.04 7.92
C GLY A 217 -0.42 23.03 7.29
N PHE A 218 -0.12 23.15 6.01
CA PHE A 218 0.79 22.26 5.29
C PHE A 218 2.28 22.46 5.68
N LEU A 219 2.66 23.66 6.08
CA LEU A 219 4.06 24.02 6.33
C LEU A 219 4.77 23.16 7.40
N PRO A 220 4.19 22.87 8.60
CA PRO A 220 4.92 22.10 9.62
C PRO A 220 5.32 20.70 9.15
N PRO A 221 4.42 19.86 8.55
CA PRO A 221 4.87 18.58 7.99
C PRO A 221 5.82 18.74 6.80
N ALA A 222 5.68 19.78 5.97
CA ALA A 222 6.62 20.06 4.88
C ALA A 222 8.02 20.39 5.40
N ALA A 223 8.12 21.18 6.47
CA ALA A 223 9.39 21.46 7.14
C ALA A 223 10.02 20.18 7.71
N LEU A 224 9.21 19.27 8.26
CA LEU A 224 9.70 17.97 8.74
C LEU A 224 10.22 17.09 7.60
N ILE A 225 9.56 17.09 6.44
CA ILE A 225 10.03 16.41 5.22
C ILE A 225 11.38 17.01 4.78
N ALA A 226 11.47 18.34 4.72
CA ALA A 226 12.69 19.04 4.33
C ALA A 226 13.86 18.74 5.27
N ALA A 227 13.61 18.72 6.59
CA ALA A 227 14.61 18.38 7.59
C ALA A 227 15.09 16.93 7.45
N TYR A 228 14.16 15.98 7.26
CA TYR A 228 14.52 14.58 7.01
C TYR A 228 15.33 14.43 5.72
N ASN A 229 14.91 15.08 4.62
CA ASN A 229 15.63 15.00 3.36
C ASN A 229 17.04 15.61 3.46
N ALA A 230 17.20 16.75 4.19
CA ALA A 230 18.51 17.34 4.45
C ALA A 230 19.42 16.38 5.21
N TYR A 231 18.90 15.70 6.23
CA TYR A 231 19.63 14.68 6.98
C TYR A 231 19.99 13.47 6.10
N ALA A 232 18.99 12.89 5.46
CA ALA A 232 19.11 11.60 4.75
C ALA A 232 19.84 11.74 3.39
N TYR A 233 19.62 12.86 2.67
CA TYR A 233 20.05 13.03 1.28
C TYR A 233 20.90 14.28 1.06
N GLY A 234 21.28 14.99 2.10
CA GLY A 234 22.18 16.15 2.04
C GLY A 234 21.52 17.47 1.63
N SER A 235 20.25 17.49 1.23
CA SER A 235 19.53 18.71 0.86
C SER A 235 18.02 18.59 1.13
N PRO A 236 17.34 19.68 1.58
CA PRO A 236 15.89 19.68 1.81
C PRO A 236 15.04 19.27 0.59
N PHE A 237 15.57 19.50 -0.61
CA PHE A 237 14.89 19.22 -1.88
C PHE A 237 15.41 17.97 -2.59
N SER A 238 16.34 17.26 -1.99
CA SER A 238 16.83 15.99 -2.54
C SER A 238 15.85 14.86 -2.23
N PHE A 239 15.72 13.97 -3.21
CA PHE A 239 14.97 12.72 -3.10
C PHE A 239 15.90 11.56 -3.49
N PRO A 240 15.61 10.32 -3.12
CA PRO A 240 16.35 9.19 -3.64
C PRO A 240 16.44 9.23 -5.18
N MET A 241 17.65 9.15 -5.70
CA MET A 241 17.96 9.42 -7.13
C MET A 241 17.23 8.53 -8.15
N TYR A 242 16.67 7.40 -7.72
CA TYR A 242 15.91 6.53 -8.62
C TYR A 242 14.60 7.14 -9.15
N LEU A 243 14.18 8.32 -8.66
CA LEU A 243 13.03 9.05 -9.20
C LEU A 243 13.38 9.88 -10.45
N THR A 244 14.65 10.13 -10.73
CA THR A 244 15.05 10.85 -11.94
C THR A 244 14.87 9.96 -13.16
N GLY A 245 14.16 10.45 -14.17
CA GLY A 245 13.85 9.70 -15.39
C GLY A 245 12.64 8.77 -15.31
N GLN A 246 11.98 8.66 -14.13
CA GLN A 246 10.80 7.80 -13.97
C GLN A 246 9.49 8.44 -14.49
N PHE A 247 9.50 9.70 -14.87
CA PHE A 247 8.34 10.37 -15.45
C PHE A 247 8.62 10.75 -16.90
N SER A 248 7.79 10.22 -17.82
CA SER A 248 7.91 10.50 -19.25
C SER A 248 6.55 10.42 -19.95
N PRO A 249 6.29 11.29 -20.95
CA PRO A 249 5.13 11.16 -21.83
C PRO A 249 5.05 9.81 -22.55
N ALA A 250 6.19 9.14 -22.76
CA ALA A 250 6.24 7.81 -23.40
C ALA A 250 5.44 6.74 -22.66
N PHE A 251 5.29 6.86 -21.35
CA PHE A 251 4.52 5.90 -20.54
C PHE A 251 3.01 6.12 -20.59
N PHE A 252 2.56 7.31 -21.01
CA PHE A 252 1.15 7.71 -20.93
C PHE A 252 0.18 6.76 -21.67
N PRO A 253 0.40 6.35 -22.93
CA PRO A 253 -0.55 5.51 -23.65
C PRO A 253 -0.77 4.16 -22.96
N HIS A 254 0.31 3.50 -22.56
CA HIS A 254 0.26 2.21 -21.86
C HIS A 254 -0.44 2.33 -20.51
N ASN A 255 -0.01 3.29 -19.70
CA ASN A 255 -0.51 3.43 -18.33
C ASN A 255 -1.97 3.92 -18.31
N ALA A 256 -2.36 4.82 -19.19
CA ALA A 256 -3.74 5.29 -19.32
C ALA A 256 -4.66 4.14 -19.71
N TRP A 257 -4.24 3.27 -20.64
CA TRP A 257 -4.96 2.05 -20.99
C TRP A 257 -5.04 1.07 -19.84
N TYR A 258 -3.92 0.81 -19.18
CA TYR A 258 -3.84 -0.12 -18.05
C TYR A 258 -4.74 0.30 -16.88
N TYR A 259 -4.56 1.54 -16.39
CA TYR A 259 -5.36 2.06 -15.28
C TYR A 259 -6.82 2.28 -15.67
N GLY A 260 -7.07 2.82 -16.86
CA GLY A 260 -8.43 3.06 -17.35
C GLY A 260 -9.23 1.77 -17.42
N THR A 261 -8.70 0.73 -18.07
CA THR A 261 -9.36 -0.58 -18.15
C THR A 261 -9.50 -1.25 -16.79
N THR A 262 -8.50 -1.12 -15.90
CA THR A 262 -8.55 -1.71 -14.56
C THR A 262 -9.64 -1.08 -13.69
N LEU A 263 -9.82 0.23 -13.75
CA LEU A 263 -10.90 0.93 -13.05
C LEU A 263 -12.30 0.50 -13.55
N LEU A 264 -12.42 0.13 -14.83
CA LEU A 264 -13.70 -0.28 -15.43
C LEU A 264 -14.06 -1.74 -15.15
N LEU A 265 -13.11 -2.60 -14.72
CA LEU A 265 -13.35 -4.03 -14.56
C LEU A 265 -14.41 -4.38 -13.51
N LEU A 266 -14.45 -3.65 -12.38
CA LEU A 266 -15.43 -3.90 -11.32
C LEU A 266 -16.64 -2.97 -11.41
N TYR A 267 -16.41 -1.75 -11.86
CA TYR A 267 -17.43 -0.69 -11.93
C TYR A 267 -17.37 0.00 -13.29
N PRO A 268 -18.16 -0.44 -14.26
CA PRO A 268 -18.06 0.03 -15.66
C PRO A 268 -18.14 1.54 -15.87
N LEU A 269 -18.78 2.27 -14.94
CA LEU A 269 -18.87 3.74 -15.00
C LEU A 269 -17.80 4.46 -14.17
N MET A 270 -16.92 3.74 -13.47
CA MET A 270 -16.05 4.33 -12.45
C MET A 270 -15.15 5.43 -13.00
N LEU A 271 -14.56 5.23 -14.18
CA LEU A 271 -13.69 6.22 -14.81
C LEU A 271 -14.43 7.52 -15.17
N ALA A 272 -15.67 7.43 -15.68
CA ALA A 272 -16.46 8.58 -16.08
C ALA A 272 -17.30 9.19 -14.93
N ALA A 273 -17.47 8.46 -13.83
CA ALA A 273 -18.34 8.84 -12.73
C ALA A 273 -18.04 10.23 -12.13
N PRO A 274 -16.77 10.68 -11.96
CA PRO A 274 -16.49 12.02 -11.46
C PRO A 274 -17.12 13.12 -12.34
N LEU A 275 -17.13 12.95 -13.66
CA LEU A 275 -17.72 13.91 -14.62
C LEU A 275 -19.24 13.91 -14.54
N ALA A 276 -19.86 12.77 -14.20
CA ALA A 276 -21.30 12.56 -14.09
C ALA A 276 -21.86 12.83 -12.68
N SER A 277 -21.03 13.09 -11.67
CA SER A 277 -21.42 13.21 -10.26
C SER A 277 -22.31 14.43 -9.91
N GLY A 278 -22.53 15.34 -10.88
CA GLY A 278 -23.32 16.55 -10.74
C GLY A 278 -22.48 17.82 -10.67
N LYS A 279 -23.06 18.96 -11.06
CA LYS A 279 -22.33 20.25 -11.23
C LYS A 279 -21.48 20.64 -10.00
N GLY A 280 -22.02 20.47 -8.78
CA GLY A 280 -21.32 20.81 -7.54
C GLY A 280 -20.17 19.86 -7.21
N ASN A 281 -20.35 18.57 -7.46
CA ASN A 281 -19.42 17.51 -7.08
C ASN A 281 -18.35 17.21 -8.14
N ARG A 282 -18.62 17.55 -9.41
CA ARG A 282 -17.72 17.23 -10.55
C ARG A 282 -16.29 17.72 -10.33
N LEU A 283 -16.10 18.96 -9.90
CA LEU A 283 -14.76 19.47 -9.61
C LEU A 283 -14.21 18.98 -8.27
N LEU A 284 -15.08 18.86 -7.23
CA LEU A 284 -14.67 18.39 -5.91
C LEU A 284 -14.08 16.99 -5.95
N LEU A 285 -14.68 16.09 -6.71
CA LEU A 285 -14.29 14.69 -6.79
C LEU A 285 -13.39 14.43 -8.02
N GLY A 286 -13.64 15.10 -9.14
CA GLY A 286 -12.91 14.88 -10.37
C GLY A 286 -11.47 15.37 -10.32
N LEU A 287 -11.21 16.56 -9.77
CA LEU A 287 -9.83 17.08 -9.69
C LEU A 287 -8.90 16.14 -8.91
N PRO A 288 -9.21 15.70 -7.66
CA PRO A 288 -8.32 14.79 -6.95
C PRO A 288 -8.24 13.41 -7.61
N ALA A 289 -9.33 12.88 -8.18
CA ALA A 289 -9.34 11.60 -8.87
C ALA A 289 -8.40 11.59 -10.09
N TYR A 290 -8.59 12.56 -10.99
CA TYR A 290 -7.81 12.63 -12.23
C TYR A 290 -6.39 13.18 -12.03
N ALA A 291 -6.12 13.96 -10.98
CA ALA A 291 -4.77 14.41 -10.67
C ALA A 291 -3.83 13.23 -10.36
N VAL A 292 -4.29 12.27 -9.55
CA VAL A 292 -3.51 11.06 -9.25
C VAL A 292 -3.43 10.13 -10.45
N LEU A 293 -4.53 9.93 -11.17
CA LEU A 293 -4.52 9.13 -12.39
C LEU A 293 -3.53 9.73 -13.41
N GLY A 294 -3.60 11.05 -13.64
CA GLY A 294 -2.68 11.75 -14.53
C GLY A 294 -1.23 11.59 -14.10
N LEU A 295 -0.91 11.81 -12.82
CA LEU A 295 0.44 11.62 -12.30
C LEU A 295 1.00 10.24 -12.66
N TYR A 296 0.25 9.17 -12.37
CA TYR A 296 0.74 7.81 -12.58
C TYR A 296 0.63 7.33 -14.03
N CYS A 297 -0.11 8.01 -14.90
CA CYS A 297 -0.05 7.77 -16.33
C CYS A 297 1.33 8.14 -16.93
N PHE A 298 2.07 9.05 -16.32
CA PHE A 298 3.41 9.44 -16.75
C PHE A 298 4.53 8.69 -16.03
N PHE A 299 4.22 7.78 -15.10
CA PHE A 299 5.21 7.10 -14.27
C PHE A 299 5.71 5.82 -14.93
N SER A 300 7.04 5.54 -14.87
CA SER A 300 7.68 4.41 -15.54
C SER A 300 7.25 3.05 -15.00
N TYR A 301 6.87 2.99 -13.73
CA TYR A 301 6.57 1.75 -13.05
C TYR A 301 5.07 1.56 -12.93
N THR A 302 4.49 0.77 -13.83
CA THR A 302 3.18 0.16 -13.65
C THR A 302 3.38 -1.24 -13.08
N TYR A 303 2.58 -1.57 -12.06
CA TYR A 303 2.51 -2.96 -11.58
C TYR A 303 1.69 -3.77 -12.58
N ASP A 304 2.24 -3.93 -13.80
CA ASP A 304 1.56 -4.63 -14.89
C ASP A 304 1.58 -6.13 -14.63
N VAL A 305 0.54 -6.60 -13.93
CA VAL A 305 0.38 -8.00 -13.59
C VAL A 305 -0.61 -8.65 -14.55
N PRO A 306 -0.25 -9.79 -15.15
CA PRO A 306 -1.07 -10.43 -16.18
C PRO A 306 -2.36 -11.04 -15.62
N ASN A 307 -2.38 -11.44 -14.32
CA ASN A 307 -3.54 -12.10 -13.75
C ASN A 307 -4.54 -11.10 -13.15
N LEU A 308 -5.82 -11.32 -13.43
CA LEU A 308 -6.92 -10.45 -13.01
C LEU A 308 -6.96 -10.16 -11.50
N PRO A 309 -6.82 -11.13 -10.57
CA PRO A 309 -6.82 -10.83 -9.14
C PRO A 309 -5.69 -9.89 -8.71
N ALA A 310 -4.48 -10.07 -9.22
CA ALA A 310 -3.36 -9.20 -8.90
C ALA A 310 -3.54 -7.80 -9.52
N ARG A 311 -4.12 -7.72 -10.72
CA ARG A 311 -4.46 -6.45 -11.37
C ARG A 311 -5.48 -5.64 -10.55
N LEU A 312 -6.53 -6.29 -10.02
CA LEU A 312 -7.56 -5.64 -9.19
C LEU A 312 -7.06 -5.23 -7.79
N THR A 313 -5.97 -5.80 -7.33
CA THR A 313 -5.39 -5.55 -6.02
C THR A 313 -4.13 -4.67 -6.13
N LEU A 314 -2.97 -5.25 -6.38
CA LEU A 314 -1.70 -4.55 -6.46
C LEU A 314 -1.59 -3.62 -7.67
N GLY A 315 -2.26 -3.93 -8.77
CA GLY A 315 -2.26 -3.10 -9.97
C GLY A 315 -2.81 -1.69 -9.77
N LEU A 316 -3.68 -1.50 -8.75
CA LEU A 316 -4.24 -0.18 -8.40
C LEU A 316 -3.56 0.49 -7.19
N ARG A 317 -2.48 -0.10 -6.65
CA ARG A 317 -1.87 0.42 -5.42
C ARG A 317 -1.46 1.89 -5.50
N TYR A 318 -0.89 2.29 -6.62
CA TYR A 318 -0.46 3.68 -6.80
C TYR A 318 -1.63 4.66 -6.92
N LEU A 319 -2.77 4.22 -7.46
CA LEU A 319 -3.97 5.04 -7.57
C LEU A 319 -4.77 5.08 -6.25
N LEU A 320 -4.41 4.28 -5.23
CA LEU A 320 -5.22 4.14 -4.02
C LEU A 320 -5.55 5.47 -3.33
N PRO A 321 -4.66 6.50 -3.25
CA PRO A 321 -5.02 7.80 -2.70
C PRO A 321 -6.10 8.55 -3.48
N GLY A 322 -6.22 8.30 -4.79
CA GLY A 322 -7.24 8.89 -5.67
C GLY A 322 -8.49 8.02 -5.85
N LEU A 323 -8.36 6.72 -5.61
CA LEU A 323 -9.42 5.73 -5.83
C LEU A 323 -10.74 6.04 -5.11
N PRO A 324 -10.75 6.49 -3.84
CA PRO A 324 -11.99 6.81 -3.14
C PRO A 324 -12.80 7.92 -3.80
N PHE A 325 -12.17 8.86 -4.50
CA PHE A 325 -12.87 9.91 -5.22
C PHE A 325 -13.63 9.37 -6.44
N PHE A 326 -13.04 8.40 -7.15
CA PHE A 326 -13.73 7.65 -8.20
C PHE A 326 -14.91 6.85 -7.62
N MET A 327 -14.70 6.15 -6.50
CA MET A 327 -15.75 5.35 -5.84
C MET A 327 -16.90 6.20 -5.33
N ILE A 328 -16.63 7.29 -4.61
CA ILE A 328 -17.66 8.22 -4.13
C ILE A 328 -18.47 8.76 -5.31
N SER A 329 -17.78 9.13 -6.39
CA SER A 329 -18.43 9.60 -7.62
C SER A 329 -19.32 8.51 -8.23
N PHE A 330 -18.82 7.28 -8.33
CA PHE A 330 -19.58 6.12 -8.81
C PHE A 330 -20.83 5.91 -7.96
N VAL A 331 -20.70 5.91 -6.65
CA VAL A 331 -21.82 5.74 -5.71
C VAL A 331 -22.89 6.81 -5.94
N LEU A 332 -22.49 8.09 -6.06
CA LEU A 332 -23.43 9.18 -6.31
C LEU A 332 -24.18 9.05 -7.65
N VAL A 333 -23.54 8.50 -8.67
CA VAL A 333 -24.16 8.25 -9.97
C VAL A 333 -25.06 7.02 -9.89
N ALA A 334 -24.54 5.91 -9.34
CA ALA A 334 -25.26 4.64 -9.24
C ALA A 334 -26.51 4.76 -8.36
N ASP A 335 -26.43 5.40 -7.20
CA ASP A 335 -27.57 5.60 -6.29
C ASP A 335 -28.72 6.36 -6.98
N ARG A 336 -28.38 7.43 -7.74
CA ARG A 336 -29.36 8.18 -8.54
C ARG A 336 -29.99 7.33 -9.67
N LEU A 337 -29.16 6.54 -10.36
CA LEU A 337 -29.64 5.70 -11.47
C LEU A 337 -30.56 4.58 -10.97
N LEU A 338 -30.13 3.85 -9.94
CA LEU A 338 -30.91 2.77 -9.34
C LEU A 338 -32.20 3.28 -8.70
N GLY A 339 -32.20 4.48 -8.12
CA GLY A 339 -33.40 5.13 -7.64
C GLY A 339 -34.42 5.41 -8.74
N ARG A 340 -33.97 5.88 -9.91
CA ARG A 340 -34.82 6.11 -11.09
C ARG A 340 -35.38 4.83 -11.68
N LEU A 341 -34.55 3.78 -11.75
CA LEU A 341 -34.92 2.47 -12.27
C LEU A 341 -35.70 1.62 -11.25
N ARG A 342 -35.94 2.11 -10.04
CA ARG A 342 -36.54 1.37 -8.92
C ARG A 342 -35.84 0.05 -8.58
N ALA A 343 -34.55 -0.08 -8.96
CA ALA A 343 -33.73 -1.28 -8.81
C ALA A 343 -32.79 -1.20 -7.59
N ASN A 344 -33.27 -0.63 -6.48
CA ASN A 344 -32.46 -0.39 -5.26
C ASN A 344 -31.87 -1.66 -4.63
N TRP A 345 -32.42 -2.85 -4.95
CA TRP A 345 -31.87 -4.13 -4.49
C TRP A 345 -30.49 -4.43 -5.08
N LEU A 346 -30.18 -3.91 -6.29
CA LEU A 346 -28.88 -4.12 -6.94
C LEU A 346 -27.70 -3.58 -6.13
N LYS A 347 -27.87 -2.54 -5.31
CA LYS A 347 -26.81 -2.07 -4.41
C LYS A 347 -26.43 -3.11 -3.36
N TYR A 348 -27.41 -3.83 -2.80
CA TYR A 348 -27.15 -4.86 -1.81
C TYR A 348 -26.48 -6.10 -2.47
N ALA A 349 -26.92 -6.43 -3.67
CA ALA A 349 -26.27 -7.46 -4.48
C ALA A 349 -24.81 -7.09 -4.80
N ALA A 350 -24.54 -5.85 -5.23
CA ALA A 350 -23.21 -5.38 -5.50
C ALA A 350 -22.30 -5.46 -4.25
N VAL A 351 -22.78 -5.00 -3.09
CA VAL A 351 -22.04 -5.08 -1.83
C VAL A 351 -21.79 -6.55 -1.45
N ALA A 352 -22.78 -7.43 -1.58
CA ALA A 352 -22.63 -8.85 -1.27
C ALA A 352 -21.60 -9.53 -2.20
N CYS A 353 -21.65 -9.26 -3.51
CA CYS A 353 -20.66 -9.77 -4.46
C CYS A 353 -19.25 -9.29 -4.13
N MET A 354 -19.10 -8.01 -3.76
CA MET A 354 -17.81 -7.46 -3.35
C MET A 354 -17.31 -8.07 -2.03
N ALA A 355 -18.20 -8.34 -1.08
CA ALA A 355 -17.84 -9.04 0.16
C ALA A 355 -17.34 -10.46 -0.12
N LEU A 356 -18.02 -11.22 -0.99
CA LEU A 356 -17.58 -12.56 -1.41
C LEU A 356 -16.22 -12.52 -2.11
N LEU A 357 -16.03 -11.57 -3.03
CA LEU A 357 -14.74 -11.35 -3.71
C LEU A 357 -13.63 -11.00 -2.70
N SER A 358 -13.96 -10.15 -1.72
CA SER A 358 -13.06 -9.78 -0.62
C SER A 358 -12.60 -11.00 0.18
N ILE A 359 -13.52 -11.88 0.57
CA ILE A 359 -13.19 -13.13 1.29
C ILE A 359 -12.29 -14.02 0.42
N ALA A 360 -12.61 -14.18 -0.86
CA ALA A 360 -11.80 -14.98 -1.79
C ALA A 360 -10.36 -14.43 -1.91
N ILE A 361 -10.19 -13.10 -1.96
CA ILE A 361 -8.89 -12.45 -2.00
C ILE A 361 -8.13 -12.69 -0.69
N GLN A 362 -8.79 -12.58 0.47
CA GLN A 362 -8.17 -12.83 1.78
C GLN A 362 -7.71 -14.28 1.90
N LEU A 363 -8.53 -15.24 1.51
CA LEU A 363 -8.17 -16.67 1.50
C LEU A 363 -6.98 -16.96 0.58
N ARG A 364 -6.98 -16.38 -0.62
CA ARG A 364 -5.85 -16.53 -1.54
C ARG A 364 -4.55 -15.93 -0.95
N HIS A 365 -4.64 -14.75 -0.37
CA HIS A 365 -3.50 -14.09 0.26
C HIS A 365 -3.00 -14.87 1.48
N ASP A 366 -3.90 -15.39 2.33
CA ASP A 366 -3.50 -16.21 3.48
C ASP A 366 -2.76 -17.48 3.06
N ARG A 367 -3.23 -18.19 2.01
CA ARG A 367 -2.51 -19.35 1.45
C ARG A 367 -1.10 -18.99 0.98
N PHE A 368 -0.95 -17.84 0.34
CA PHE A 368 0.36 -17.34 -0.07
C PHE A 368 1.25 -17.06 1.15
N LEU A 369 0.72 -16.35 2.16
CA LEU A 369 1.46 -16.03 3.39
C LEU A 369 1.81 -17.29 4.21
N ALA A 370 1.00 -18.33 4.18
CA ALA A 370 1.29 -19.59 4.85
C ALA A 370 2.56 -20.24 4.28
N VAL A 371 2.70 -20.26 2.95
CA VAL A 371 3.91 -20.76 2.28
C VAL A 371 5.14 -19.91 2.61
N GLN A 372 4.99 -18.58 2.56
CA GLN A 372 6.09 -17.67 2.89
C GLN A 372 6.53 -17.82 4.35
N SER A 373 5.59 -17.95 5.28
CA SER A 373 5.88 -18.16 6.70
C SER A 373 6.58 -19.49 6.96
N GLU A 374 6.24 -20.55 6.23
CA GLU A 374 6.92 -21.84 6.32
C GLU A 374 8.37 -21.73 5.84
N TYR A 375 8.62 -21.10 4.69
CA TYR A 375 9.97 -20.89 4.20
C TYR A 375 10.80 -20.01 5.14
N GLN A 376 10.22 -18.95 5.68
CA GLN A 376 10.86 -18.11 6.68
C GLN A 376 11.29 -18.93 7.90
N ARG A 377 10.38 -19.75 8.44
CA ARG A 377 10.67 -20.63 9.56
C ARG A 377 11.82 -21.60 9.24
N LEU A 378 11.77 -22.28 8.07
CA LEU A 378 12.81 -23.21 7.65
C LEU A 378 14.17 -22.53 7.53
N LEU A 379 14.23 -21.30 7.03
CA LEU A 379 15.47 -20.53 6.97
C LEU A 379 15.98 -20.17 8.36
N LEU A 380 15.11 -19.62 9.22
CA LEU A 380 15.50 -19.16 10.56
C LEU A 380 15.91 -20.31 11.50
N ASP A 381 15.26 -21.47 11.37
CA ASP A 381 15.56 -22.67 12.17
C ASP A 381 16.87 -23.37 11.75
N ASN A 382 17.26 -23.26 10.48
CA ASN A 382 18.39 -24.03 9.93
C ASN A 382 19.61 -23.18 9.58
N VAL A 383 19.49 -21.86 9.43
CA VAL A 383 20.61 -20.95 9.16
C VAL A 383 20.98 -20.23 10.46
N PRO A 384 22.14 -20.49 11.06
CA PRO A 384 22.61 -19.79 12.27
C PRO A 384 22.74 -18.28 12.04
N GLU A 385 22.64 -17.48 13.10
CA GLU A 385 22.83 -16.02 13.02
C GLU A 385 24.23 -15.62 12.56
N SER A 386 25.25 -16.43 12.91
CA SER A 386 26.65 -16.22 12.50
C SER A 386 26.92 -16.60 11.03
N ALA A 387 26.00 -17.31 10.37
CA ALA A 387 26.16 -17.76 9.00
C ALA A 387 25.93 -16.66 7.97
N LEU A 388 26.38 -16.91 6.75
CA LEU A 388 26.05 -16.10 5.58
C LEU A 388 25.20 -16.92 4.61
N LEU A 389 24.05 -16.40 4.22
CA LEU A 389 23.12 -17.01 3.28
C LEU A 389 23.33 -16.46 1.87
N LEU A 390 23.68 -17.30 0.92
CA LEU A 390 23.72 -17.00 -0.51
C LEU A 390 22.34 -17.28 -1.11
N CYS A 391 21.68 -16.30 -1.69
CA CYS A 391 20.31 -16.45 -2.13
C CYS A 391 19.91 -15.46 -3.23
N ASP A 392 18.74 -15.67 -3.80
CA ASP A 392 18.08 -14.68 -4.66
C ASP A 392 17.32 -13.62 -3.86
N ALA A 393 16.86 -12.58 -4.55
CA ALA A 393 16.13 -11.48 -3.92
C ALA A 393 14.86 -11.95 -3.20
N SER A 394 14.12 -12.93 -3.75
CA SER A 394 12.88 -13.44 -3.13
C SER A 394 13.14 -14.21 -1.85
N THR A 395 14.26 -14.92 -1.75
CA THR A 395 14.66 -15.66 -0.53
C THR A 395 15.16 -14.69 0.53
N SER A 396 15.91 -13.67 0.15
CA SER A 396 16.41 -12.66 1.10
C SER A 396 15.29 -11.84 1.74
N GLU A 397 14.16 -11.63 1.05
CA GLU A 397 12.97 -10.99 1.62
C GLU A 397 12.46 -11.68 2.89
N LEU A 398 12.68 -13.00 3.03
CA LEU A 398 12.21 -13.78 4.17
C LEU A 398 13.07 -13.57 5.43
N VAL A 399 14.28 -13.05 5.30
CA VAL A 399 15.25 -12.90 6.39
C VAL A 399 15.79 -11.47 6.55
N SER A 400 15.24 -10.50 5.83
CA SER A 400 15.78 -9.14 5.75
C SER A 400 15.13 -8.12 6.69
N HIS A 401 14.40 -8.56 7.71
CA HIS A 401 13.76 -7.66 8.68
C HIS A 401 14.29 -7.87 10.11
N ALA A 402 14.16 -6.86 10.95
CA ALA A 402 14.76 -6.79 12.27
C ALA A 402 14.38 -7.94 13.23
N TRP A 403 13.28 -8.65 13.01
CA TRP A 403 12.81 -9.76 13.85
C TRP A 403 13.14 -11.16 13.33
N GLY A 404 13.84 -11.24 12.21
CA GLY A 404 14.23 -12.50 11.58
C GLY A 404 15.47 -12.34 10.71
N TRP A 405 16.39 -11.43 11.13
CA TRP A 405 17.58 -11.10 10.37
C TRP A 405 18.53 -12.28 10.26
N ARG A 406 19.01 -12.53 9.03
CA ARG A 406 20.20 -13.32 8.71
C ARG A 406 21.02 -12.53 7.72
N ASP A 407 22.33 -12.58 7.86
CA ASP A 407 23.23 -12.02 6.85
C ASP A 407 23.06 -12.78 5.54
N TYR A 408 22.93 -12.06 4.44
CA TYR A 408 22.77 -12.65 3.12
C TYR A 408 23.60 -11.95 2.05
N ARG A 409 23.82 -12.64 0.94
CA ARG A 409 24.35 -12.07 -0.30
C ARG A 409 23.51 -12.58 -1.47
N HIS A 410 23.20 -11.69 -2.40
CA HIS A 410 22.59 -12.10 -3.63
C HIS A 410 23.58 -12.81 -4.51
N ILE A 411 23.15 -13.90 -5.15
CA ILE A 411 23.95 -14.68 -6.10
C ILE A 411 23.89 -14.06 -7.50
N ALA A 412 22.91 -13.23 -7.78
CA ALA A 412 22.74 -12.51 -9.03
C ALA A 412 21.97 -11.21 -8.83
N GLU A 413 22.23 -10.25 -9.70
CA GLU A 413 21.46 -9.01 -9.85
C GLU A 413 20.95 -8.92 -11.30
N PHE A 414 19.65 -8.71 -11.49
CA PHE A 414 18.98 -8.71 -12.80
C PHE A 414 19.39 -9.90 -13.71
N ASN A 415 19.49 -11.09 -13.13
CA ASN A 415 19.93 -12.33 -13.81
C ASN A 415 21.40 -12.35 -14.25
N VAL A 416 22.23 -11.44 -13.77
CA VAL A 416 23.67 -11.43 -13.96
C VAL A 416 24.34 -11.96 -12.68
N PRO A 417 25.20 -13.01 -12.75
CA PRO A 417 25.89 -13.52 -11.58
C PRO A 417 26.77 -12.45 -10.92
N ILE A 418 26.73 -12.38 -9.59
CA ILE A 418 27.60 -11.47 -8.81
C ILE A 418 28.90 -12.20 -8.47
N PRO A 419 30.09 -11.56 -8.56
CA PRO A 419 31.34 -12.12 -8.09
C PRO A 419 31.27 -12.39 -6.56
N LEU A 420 31.53 -13.64 -6.15
CA LEU A 420 31.44 -14.08 -4.75
C LEU A 420 32.80 -14.54 -4.17
N ASP A 421 33.91 -14.30 -4.87
CA ASP A 421 35.23 -14.84 -4.47
C ASP A 421 35.67 -14.30 -3.11
N SER A 422 35.42 -13.05 -2.79
CA SER A 422 35.68 -12.47 -1.47
C SER A 422 34.83 -13.10 -0.35
N VAL A 423 33.63 -13.57 -0.69
CA VAL A 423 32.73 -14.27 0.24
C VAL A 423 33.25 -15.67 0.56
N PHE A 424 33.84 -16.33 -0.43
CA PHE A 424 34.38 -17.69 -0.27
C PHE A 424 35.68 -17.73 0.52
N ALA A 425 36.41 -16.62 0.59
CA ALA A 425 37.69 -16.52 1.36
C ALA A 425 37.47 -16.42 2.89
N GLY A 426 36.28 -16.10 3.36
CA GLY A 426 35.95 -15.95 4.79
C GLY A 426 35.72 -17.31 5.49
N ASP A 427 35.79 -17.36 6.85
CA ASP A 427 35.62 -18.57 7.65
C ASP A 427 34.22 -18.80 8.20
N ARG A 428 33.29 -17.92 7.90
CA ARG A 428 31.86 -18.00 8.35
C ARG A 428 31.20 -19.26 7.76
N PRO A 429 30.27 -19.90 8.52
CA PRO A 429 29.38 -20.91 7.95
C PRO A 429 28.63 -20.35 6.75
N LEU A 430 28.62 -21.08 5.65
CA LEU A 430 28.06 -20.65 4.39
C LEU A 430 26.89 -21.53 4.00
N TYR A 431 25.77 -20.91 3.71
CA TYR A 431 24.53 -21.56 3.26
C TYR A 431 24.11 -21.02 1.89
N ALA A 432 23.43 -21.86 1.12
CA ALA A 432 22.78 -21.42 -0.12
C ALA A 432 21.31 -21.83 -0.12
N GLY A 433 20.41 -20.87 -0.35
CA GLY A 433 18.98 -21.09 -0.37
C GLY A 433 18.31 -20.50 -1.60
N LEU A 434 17.35 -21.23 -2.18
CA LEU A 434 16.54 -20.77 -3.30
C LEU A 434 15.07 -21.13 -3.08
N THR A 435 14.17 -20.15 -3.13
CA THR A 435 12.75 -20.42 -3.22
C THR A 435 12.38 -20.73 -4.68
N MET A 436 11.62 -21.79 -4.91
CA MET A 436 11.26 -22.20 -6.27
C MET A 436 10.27 -21.24 -6.97
N LYS A 437 9.76 -20.23 -6.26
CA LYS A 437 9.08 -19.11 -6.93
C LYS A 437 10.00 -18.47 -7.98
N SER A 438 11.29 -18.35 -7.67
CA SER A 438 12.31 -17.86 -8.60
C SER A 438 12.76 -18.90 -9.60
N GLY A 439 12.97 -20.15 -9.17
CA GLY A 439 13.50 -21.22 -10.04
C GLY A 439 12.51 -21.65 -11.13
N GLU A 440 11.23 -21.81 -10.81
CA GLU A 440 10.20 -22.17 -11.80
C GLU A 440 9.82 -21.00 -12.73
N GLN A 441 9.92 -19.76 -12.24
CA GLN A 441 9.60 -18.55 -13.00
C GLN A 441 10.82 -17.92 -13.70
N ASN A 442 12.04 -18.31 -13.28
CA ASN A 442 13.27 -17.76 -13.79
C ASN A 442 14.33 -18.88 -13.95
N PRO A 443 14.35 -19.60 -15.08
CA PRO A 443 15.31 -20.68 -15.34
C PRO A 443 16.76 -20.19 -15.31
N VAL A 444 17.03 -18.92 -15.63
CA VAL A 444 18.38 -18.34 -15.54
C VAL A 444 18.87 -18.35 -14.09
N MET A 445 18.03 -17.95 -13.14
CA MET A 445 18.36 -17.97 -11.72
C MET A 445 18.64 -19.38 -11.21
N LEU A 446 17.87 -20.37 -11.66
CA LEU A 446 18.12 -21.77 -11.33
C LEU A 446 19.48 -22.22 -11.86
N THR A 447 19.84 -21.87 -13.11
CA THR A 447 21.16 -22.18 -13.69
C THR A 447 22.30 -21.54 -12.88
N ILE A 448 22.15 -20.28 -12.48
CA ILE A 448 23.14 -19.59 -11.64
C ILE A 448 23.30 -20.29 -10.28
N PHE A 449 22.18 -20.71 -9.67
CA PHE A 449 22.19 -21.40 -8.39
C PHE A 449 22.85 -22.79 -8.49
N GLU A 450 22.56 -23.57 -9.52
CA GLU A 450 23.21 -24.87 -9.75
C GLU A 450 24.71 -24.72 -10.06
N ALA A 451 25.11 -23.68 -10.81
CA ALA A 451 26.52 -23.35 -11.04
C ALA A 451 27.24 -22.97 -9.75
N LEU A 452 26.58 -22.22 -8.84
CA LEU A 452 27.08 -21.94 -7.50
C LEU A 452 27.29 -23.24 -6.72
N LEU A 453 26.30 -24.12 -6.68
CA LEU A 453 26.36 -25.39 -5.97
C LEU A 453 27.47 -26.31 -6.49
N ALA A 454 27.76 -26.29 -7.78
CA ALA A 454 28.84 -27.07 -8.38
C ALA A 454 30.25 -26.71 -7.84
N ARG A 455 30.43 -25.47 -7.35
CA ARG A 455 31.68 -25.02 -6.71
C ARG A 455 31.93 -25.65 -5.33
N PHE A 456 30.90 -26.30 -4.74
CA PHE A 456 30.95 -26.92 -3.40
C PHE A 456 30.57 -28.40 -3.48
N PRO A 457 31.51 -29.28 -3.87
CA PRO A 457 31.21 -30.70 -4.05
C PRO A 457 30.82 -31.40 -2.74
N GLN A 458 31.29 -30.88 -1.58
CA GLN A 458 30.98 -31.44 -0.25
C GLN A 458 29.74 -30.83 0.40
N ARG A 459 28.95 -30.07 -0.35
CA ARG A 459 27.71 -29.47 0.16
C ARG A 459 26.75 -30.50 0.72
N THR A 460 26.03 -30.11 1.79
CA THR A 460 25.00 -30.95 2.40
C THR A 460 23.63 -30.31 2.17
N LEU A 461 22.69 -31.10 1.65
CA LEU A 461 21.28 -30.69 1.58
C LEU A 461 20.70 -30.68 2.99
N VAL A 462 20.29 -29.50 3.48
CA VAL A 462 19.72 -29.31 4.84
C VAL A 462 18.22 -29.49 4.80
N VAL A 463 17.55 -28.84 3.84
CA VAL A 463 16.09 -28.88 3.70
C VAL A 463 15.73 -28.92 2.22
N GLU A 464 14.81 -29.82 1.86
CA GLU A 464 14.09 -29.77 0.59
C GLU A 464 12.59 -29.96 0.85
N THR A 465 11.78 -29.00 0.42
CA THR A 465 10.31 -29.14 0.43
C THR A 465 9.82 -29.41 -0.98
N ARG A 466 8.79 -30.28 -1.14
CA ARG A 466 8.21 -30.60 -2.44
C ARG A 466 6.82 -30.01 -2.65
N THR A 467 6.12 -29.68 -1.58
CA THR A 467 4.75 -29.11 -1.59
C THR A 467 4.65 -27.96 -0.60
N PRO A 468 3.91 -26.89 -0.91
CA PRO A 468 3.23 -26.57 -2.18
C PRO A 468 4.17 -26.03 -3.26
N ARG A 469 5.45 -25.72 -2.94
CA ARG A 469 6.50 -25.28 -3.86
C ARG A 469 7.83 -25.75 -3.34
N LYS A 470 8.74 -26.12 -4.24
CA LYS A 470 10.08 -26.54 -3.87
C LYS A 470 10.82 -25.37 -3.22
N PHE A 471 11.42 -25.64 -2.07
CA PHE A 471 12.42 -24.81 -1.43
C PHE A 471 13.63 -25.69 -1.16
N ARG A 472 14.83 -25.20 -1.48
CA ARG A 472 16.07 -25.92 -1.23
C ARG A 472 17.00 -25.05 -0.42
N LEU A 473 17.58 -25.64 0.63
CA LEU A 473 18.60 -25.05 1.46
C LEU A 473 19.78 -26.01 1.58
N TYR A 474 20.95 -25.53 1.25
CA TYR A 474 22.20 -26.26 1.36
C TYR A 474 23.13 -25.58 2.36
N ARG A 475 23.83 -26.39 3.15
CA ARG A 475 25.03 -25.94 3.84
C ARG A 475 26.21 -26.19 2.90
N LEU A 476 26.98 -25.16 2.61
CA LEU A 476 28.10 -25.21 1.68
C LEU A 476 29.42 -25.48 2.42
N ARG A 477 29.51 -24.90 3.64
CA ARG A 477 30.67 -25.03 4.52
C ARG A 477 30.27 -24.88 5.97
#